data_e86029abee679c74bca44486c839b628
#
_entry.id   e86029abee679c74bca44486c839b628
#
_cell.length_a   1.000
_cell.length_b   1.000
_cell.length_c   1.000
_cell.angle_alpha   90.00
_cell.angle_beta   90.00
_cell.angle_gamma   90.00
#
_symmetry.space_group_name_H-M   'P 1'
#
loop_
_entity.id
_entity.type
_entity.pdbx_description
1 polymer ?
#
loop_
_entity_poly.entity_id
_entity_poly.type
_entity_poly.pdbx_seq_one_letter_code
_entity_poly.pdbx_strand_id
1 'polypeptide(L)'
;MQNIPAIYPDSAVQAPAPQPQQPAAAQAAPAAAAPQAAPAAPVAHRPMRQAGRQLRSAGQLHDVVEACQTVRIACADEEGLFIVPMSFGYDWADPEEIDADEPRLALWVHSAGAGRKADAFDREPRVAIEMDVQDGVIAGTYACAYSYAYRSIMGTGTIHRIQGTDAKRYGLTRIMQ
;
A
#
# COMPACT_ATOMS: atom_id res chain seq x y z
N MET A 1 -27.22 -19.93 -16.05
CA MET A 1 -27.43 -18.76 -15.18
C MET A 1 -27.62 -19.30 -13.76
N GLN A 2 -26.58 -19.31 -12.95
CA GLN A 2 -26.64 -19.73 -11.57
C GLN A 2 -26.77 -18.51 -10.67
N ASN A 3 -27.82 -18.50 -9.88
CA ASN A 3 -28.22 -17.45 -8.95
C ASN A 3 -27.30 -17.49 -7.73
N ILE A 4 -26.53 -16.43 -7.48
CA ILE A 4 -25.69 -16.32 -6.29
C ILE A 4 -26.52 -15.57 -5.22
N PRO A 5 -26.87 -16.18 -4.08
CA PRO A 5 -27.58 -15.47 -3.02
C PRO A 5 -26.65 -14.49 -2.31
N ALA A 6 -27.06 -13.24 -2.21
CA ALA A 6 -26.43 -12.24 -1.34
C ALA A 6 -26.71 -12.59 0.13
N ILE A 7 -25.69 -12.83 0.92
CA ILE A 7 -25.81 -13.03 2.38
C ILE A 7 -25.59 -11.67 3.02
N TYR A 8 -26.66 -11.05 3.55
CA TYR A 8 -26.55 -9.91 4.46
C TYR A 8 -26.59 -10.43 5.90
N PRO A 9 -25.59 -10.13 6.74
CA PRO A 9 -25.71 -10.42 8.16
C PRO A 9 -26.69 -9.44 8.82
N ASP A 10 -27.58 -9.99 9.62
CA ASP A 10 -28.57 -9.29 10.41
C ASP A 10 -27.90 -8.37 11.44
N SER A 11 -28.23 -7.07 11.39
CA SER A 11 -27.56 -6.04 12.17
C SER A 11 -28.16 -5.94 13.56
N ALA A 12 -27.48 -6.47 14.57
CA ALA A 12 -27.68 -6.05 15.94
C ALA A 12 -26.79 -4.83 16.21
N VAL A 13 -27.37 -3.65 16.23
CA VAL A 13 -26.72 -2.42 16.65
C VAL A 13 -26.46 -2.47 18.16
N GLN A 14 -25.21 -2.70 18.55
CA GLN A 14 -24.78 -2.52 19.94
C GLN A 14 -24.31 -1.08 20.14
N ALA A 15 -24.80 -0.46 21.24
CA ALA A 15 -24.40 0.87 21.66
C ALA A 15 -22.88 0.94 21.95
N PRO A 16 -22.21 2.10 21.66
CA PRO A 16 -20.79 2.24 21.87
C PRO A 16 -20.43 2.18 23.37
N ALA A 17 -19.42 1.38 23.69
CA ALA A 17 -18.82 1.32 25.01
C ALA A 17 -18.08 2.64 25.34
N PRO A 18 -17.97 3.04 26.62
CA PRO A 18 -17.30 4.27 27.01
C PRO A 18 -15.81 4.23 26.67
N GLN A 19 -15.34 5.31 26.05
CA GLN A 19 -13.93 5.45 25.66
C GLN A 19 -13.02 5.58 26.90
N PRO A 20 -11.91 4.85 26.96
CA PRO A 20 -10.91 5.08 27.99
C PRO A 20 -10.18 6.41 27.76
N GLN A 21 -10.02 7.18 28.82
CA GLN A 21 -9.29 8.44 28.83
C GLN A 21 -7.84 8.23 28.41
N GLN A 22 -7.36 9.04 27.47
CA GLN A 22 -5.99 9.02 27.00
C GLN A 22 -5.03 9.47 28.13
N PRO A 23 -3.97 8.70 28.43
CA PRO A 23 -2.88 9.22 29.22
C PRO A 23 -2.04 10.21 28.41
N ALA A 24 -1.56 11.27 29.11
CA ALA A 24 -0.77 12.36 28.56
C ALA A 24 0.42 11.89 27.71
N ALA A 25 0.66 12.66 26.64
CA ALA A 25 1.72 12.42 25.68
C ALA A 25 3.10 12.25 26.34
N ALA A 26 3.61 11.01 26.31
CA ALA A 26 5.01 10.75 26.54
C ALA A 26 5.78 11.09 25.26
N GLN A 27 6.79 11.94 25.37
CA GLN A 27 7.69 12.32 24.29
C GLN A 27 8.28 11.05 23.67
N ALA A 28 8.07 10.87 22.37
CA ALA A 28 8.57 9.74 21.61
C ALA A 28 10.10 9.80 21.57
N ALA A 29 10.75 8.74 22.06
CA ALA A 29 12.16 8.49 21.81
C ALA A 29 12.38 8.31 20.30
N PRO A 30 13.54 8.70 19.73
CA PRO A 30 13.81 8.58 18.32
C PRO A 30 13.68 7.11 17.89
N ALA A 31 12.88 6.87 16.88
CA ALA A 31 12.65 5.55 16.31
C ALA A 31 14.01 4.94 15.89
N ALA A 32 14.30 3.74 16.38
CA ALA A 32 15.45 2.97 15.94
C ALA A 32 15.33 2.78 14.42
N ALA A 33 16.33 3.28 13.69
CA ALA A 33 16.39 3.18 12.24
C ALA A 33 16.22 1.71 11.80
N ALA A 34 15.28 1.48 10.90
CA ALA A 34 15.15 0.19 10.23
C ALA A 34 16.47 -0.16 9.53
N PRO A 35 16.88 -1.44 9.47
CA PRO A 35 18.11 -1.81 8.79
C PRO A 35 18.04 -1.34 7.33
N GLN A 36 18.90 -0.40 6.98
CA GLN A 36 19.02 0.09 5.59
C GLN A 36 19.61 -1.03 4.74
N ALA A 37 18.76 -1.65 3.92
CA ALA A 37 19.28 -2.46 2.82
C ALA A 37 20.08 -1.54 1.89
N ALA A 38 21.26 -1.98 1.46
CA ALA A 38 22.08 -1.26 0.50
C ALA A 38 21.25 -0.92 -0.75
N PRO A 39 21.36 0.32 -1.29
CA PRO A 39 20.57 0.72 -2.44
C PRO A 39 20.89 -0.22 -3.61
N ALA A 40 19.85 -0.88 -4.13
CA ALA A 40 19.98 -1.61 -5.38
C ALA A 40 20.37 -0.62 -6.49
N ALA A 41 21.29 -1.02 -7.39
CA ALA A 41 21.69 -0.18 -8.50
C ALA A 41 20.44 0.28 -9.28
N PRO A 42 20.40 1.56 -9.73
CA PRO A 42 19.24 2.10 -10.42
C PRO A 42 18.93 1.27 -11.67
N VAL A 43 17.74 0.65 -11.67
CA VAL A 43 17.25 -0.06 -12.85
C VAL A 43 16.68 0.97 -13.80
N ALA A 44 17.23 1.07 -15.01
CA ALA A 44 16.70 1.96 -16.04
C ALA A 44 15.27 1.53 -16.39
N HIS A 45 14.29 2.29 -15.97
CA HIS A 45 12.89 2.03 -16.28
C HIS A 45 12.57 2.41 -17.73
N ARG A 46 11.84 1.51 -18.39
CA ARG A 46 11.31 1.82 -19.73
C ARG A 46 10.31 2.98 -19.61
N PRO A 47 10.43 4.03 -20.45
CA PRO A 47 9.50 5.16 -20.38
C PRO A 47 8.05 4.71 -20.67
N MET A 48 7.09 5.37 -20.04
CA MET A 48 5.68 5.13 -20.29
C MET A 48 5.31 5.40 -21.74
N ARG A 49 4.56 4.50 -22.36
CA ARG A 49 4.07 4.66 -23.75
C ARG A 49 3.23 5.93 -23.93
N GLN A 50 2.46 6.31 -22.91
CA GLN A 50 1.65 7.53 -22.90
C GLN A 50 2.21 8.53 -21.88
N ALA A 51 3.36 9.12 -22.19
CA ALA A 51 4.07 10.03 -21.30
C ALA A 51 3.23 11.24 -20.82
N GLY A 52 2.21 11.65 -21.60
CA GLY A 52 1.28 12.72 -21.20
C GLY A 52 0.34 12.36 -20.03
N ARG A 53 0.24 11.08 -19.67
CA ARG A 53 -0.57 10.60 -18.53
C ARG A 53 0.28 10.28 -17.29
N GLN A 54 1.57 10.47 -17.38
CA GLN A 54 2.47 10.21 -16.25
C GLN A 54 2.25 11.22 -15.13
N LEU A 55 2.08 10.75 -13.90
CA LEU A 55 2.19 11.57 -12.70
C LEU A 55 3.66 11.95 -12.53
N ARG A 56 3.95 13.24 -12.39
CA ARG A 56 5.33 13.76 -12.46
C ARG A 56 5.82 14.39 -11.16
N SER A 57 4.90 14.77 -10.27
CA SER A 57 5.28 15.40 -9.01
C SER A 57 5.12 14.44 -7.84
N ALA A 58 5.94 14.61 -6.82
CA ALA A 58 5.82 13.89 -5.55
C ALA A 58 4.42 14.05 -4.95
N GLY A 59 3.84 15.26 -4.98
CA GLY A 59 2.49 15.52 -4.50
C GLY A 59 1.42 14.72 -5.25
N GLN A 60 1.49 14.60 -6.58
CA GLN A 60 0.55 13.76 -7.34
C GLN A 60 0.64 12.28 -6.98
N LEU A 61 1.84 11.78 -6.70
CA LEU A 61 2.04 10.40 -6.23
C LEU A 61 1.49 10.23 -4.81
N HIS A 62 1.76 11.19 -3.91
CA HIS A 62 1.24 11.20 -2.55
C HIS A 62 -0.29 11.19 -2.51
N ASP A 63 -0.94 12.02 -3.35
CA ASP A 63 -2.42 12.05 -3.48
C ASP A 63 -3.02 10.67 -3.83
N VAL A 64 -2.32 9.87 -4.63
CA VAL A 64 -2.77 8.50 -4.94
C VAL A 64 -2.61 7.59 -3.74
N VAL A 65 -1.47 7.66 -3.04
CA VAL A 65 -1.21 6.85 -1.84
C VAL A 65 -2.24 7.16 -0.76
N GLU A 66 -2.53 8.45 -0.52
CA GLU A 66 -3.48 8.89 0.49
C GLU A 66 -4.93 8.48 0.17
N ALA A 67 -5.33 8.54 -1.10
CA ALA A 67 -6.66 8.18 -1.53
C ALA A 67 -6.89 6.66 -1.64
N CYS A 68 -5.83 5.88 -1.70
CA CYS A 68 -5.91 4.44 -1.90
C CYS A 68 -6.11 3.69 -0.57
N GLN A 69 -7.01 2.71 -0.55
CA GLN A 69 -7.29 1.90 0.65
C GLN A 69 -6.64 0.52 0.63
N THR A 70 -6.14 0.11 -0.53
CA THR A 70 -5.63 -1.23 -0.72
C THR A 70 -4.40 -1.22 -1.62
N VAL A 71 -3.30 -1.77 -1.13
CA VAL A 71 -2.15 -2.10 -1.97
C VAL A 71 -2.27 -3.54 -2.47
N ARG A 72 -2.02 -3.76 -3.75
CA ARG A 72 -1.88 -5.10 -4.33
C ARG A 72 -0.40 -5.43 -4.43
N ILE A 73 0.00 -6.51 -3.77
CA ILE A 73 1.38 -6.96 -3.71
C ILE A 73 1.51 -8.22 -4.54
N ALA A 74 2.29 -8.16 -5.60
CA ALA A 74 2.61 -9.29 -6.46
C ALA A 74 3.90 -9.96 -6.00
N CYS A 75 3.85 -11.26 -5.86
CA CYS A 75 4.96 -12.12 -5.44
C CYS A 75 4.96 -13.44 -6.22
N ALA A 76 5.99 -14.23 -6.03
CA ALA A 76 6.15 -15.52 -6.68
C ALA A 76 6.51 -16.60 -5.66
N ASP A 77 6.05 -17.81 -5.91
CA ASP A 77 6.47 -19.03 -5.22
C ASP A 77 6.62 -20.18 -6.23
N GLU A 78 6.70 -21.42 -5.74
CA GLU A 78 6.83 -22.62 -6.58
C GLU A 78 5.59 -22.89 -7.43
N GLU A 79 4.42 -22.42 -7.01
CA GLU A 79 3.18 -22.53 -7.77
C GLU A 79 3.04 -21.42 -8.83
N GLY A 80 3.93 -20.42 -8.82
CA GLY A 80 3.97 -19.34 -9.79
C GLY A 80 3.68 -17.97 -9.19
N LEU A 81 3.32 -17.01 -10.05
CA LEU A 81 2.98 -15.64 -9.67
C LEU A 81 1.60 -15.57 -9.02
N PHE A 82 1.49 -14.79 -7.97
CA PHE A 82 0.21 -14.47 -7.36
C PHE A 82 0.18 -13.05 -6.81
N ILE A 83 -1.02 -12.52 -6.55
CA ILE A 83 -1.25 -11.17 -6.06
C ILE A 83 -2.10 -11.24 -4.79
N VAL A 84 -1.73 -10.45 -3.78
CA VAL A 84 -2.50 -10.31 -2.55
C VAL A 84 -2.90 -8.86 -2.33
N PRO A 85 -4.20 -8.56 -2.16
CA PRO A 85 -4.66 -7.26 -1.71
C PRO A 85 -4.47 -7.15 -0.19
N MET A 86 -3.97 -6.01 0.27
CA MET A 86 -3.73 -5.74 1.68
C MET A 86 -4.12 -4.31 2.04
N SER A 87 -4.78 -4.13 3.18
CA SER A 87 -4.86 -2.82 3.82
C SER A 87 -3.46 -2.42 4.29
N PHE A 88 -3.15 -1.14 4.24
CA PHE A 88 -1.83 -0.64 4.54
C PHE A 88 -1.89 0.68 5.32
N GLY A 89 -0.81 0.99 6.01
CA GLY A 89 -0.43 2.33 6.40
C GLY A 89 0.86 2.71 5.69
N TYR A 90 1.25 3.97 5.74
CA TYR A 90 2.45 4.40 5.05
C TYR A 90 3.21 5.48 5.81
N ASP A 91 4.50 5.60 5.49
CA ASP A 91 5.32 6.77 5.73
C ASP A 91 5.79 7.32 4.40
N TRP A 92 5.66 8.62 4.25
CA TRP A 92 6.07 9.37 3.07
C TRP A 92 7.17 10.35 3.46
N ALA A 93 8.18 10.45 2.62
CA ALA A 93 9.18 11.51 2.72
C ALA A 93 9.36 12.15 1.34
N ASP A 94 9.21 13.46 1.31
CA ASP A 94 9.38 14.23 0.08
C ASP A 94 10.86 14.27 -0.34
N PRO A 95 11.15 14.41 -1.65
CA PRO A 95 12.52 14.45 -2.16
C PRO A 95 13.40 15.50 -1.47
N GLU A 96 12.85 16.68 -1.19
CA GLU A 96 13.59 17.77 -0.54
C GLU A 96 13.95 17.44 0.91
N GLU A 97 13.15 16.63 1.61
CA GLU A 97 13.38 16.25 3.02
C GLU A 97 14.51 15.22 3.15
N ILE A 98 14.76 14.43 2.11
CA ILE A 98 15.71 13.32 2.13
C ILE A 98 16.89 13.50 1.18
N ASP A 99 17.02 14.67 0.55
CA ASP A 99 18.07 14.98 -0.44
C ASP A 99 18.15 13.89 -1.54
N ALA A 100 17.02 13.62 -2.18
CA ALA A 100 16.87 12.59 -3.20
C ALA A 100 16.13 13.12 -4.43
N ASP A 101 16.27 12.43 -5.56
CA ASP A 101 15.57 12.79 -6.81
C ASP A 101 14.08 12.37 -6.80
N GLU A 102 13.75 11.36 -5.97
CA GLU A 102 12.40 10.80 -5.89
C GLU A 102 11.93 10.66 -4.44
N PRO A 103 10.61 10.72 -4.18
CA PRO A 103 10.07 10.53 -2.84
C PRO A 103 10.33 9.10 -2.34
N ARG A 104 10.42 8.95 -1.03
CA ARG A 104 10.50 7.63 -0.40
C ARG A 104 9.13 7.25 0.18
N LEU A 105 8.66 6.07 -0.19
CA LEU A 105 7.45 5.46 0.34
C LEU A 105 7.80 4.19 1.11
N ALA A 106 7.42 4.13 2.39
CA ALA A 106 7.42 2.91 3.17
C ALA A 106 5.98 2.48 3.45
N LEU A 107 5.63 1.25 3.07
CA LEU A 107 4.31 0.67 3.30
C LEU A 107 4.35 -0.28 4.50
N TRP A 108 3.39 -0.11 5.41
CA TRP A 108 3.16 -0.97 6.56
C TRP A 108 1.97 -1.87 6.28
N VAL A 109 2.18 -3.17 6.31
CA VAL A 109 1.12 -4.15 6.08
C VAL A 109 1.08 -5.17 7.22
N HIS A 110 -0.12 -5.71 7.50
CA HIS A 110 -0.31 -6.73 8.53
C HIS A 110 -0.78 -8.04 7.90
N SER A 111 -0.21 -9.14 8.36
CA SER A 111 -0.50 -10.48 7.83
C SER A 111 -0.35 -11.54 8.92
N ALA A 112 -0.97 -12.70 8.71
CA ALA A 112 -0.62 -13.89 9.45
C ALA A 112 0.87 -14.23 9.27
N GLY A 113 1.48 -14.77 10.32
CA GLY A 113 2.91 -15.10 10.34
C GLY A 113 3.29 -16.39 9.59
N ALA A 114 2.31 -17.13 9.05
CA ALA A 114 2.47 -18.38 8.33
C ALA A 114 1.50 -18.48 7.15
N GLY A 115 1.76 -19.40 6.23
CA GLY A 115 0.98 -19.67 5.04
C GLY A 115 1.62 -19.08 3.79
N ARG A 116 1.10 -19.44 2.60
CA ARG A 116 1.69 -19.22 1.28
C ARG A 116 2.33 -17.84 1.10
N LYS A 117 1.59 -16.80 1.49
CA LYS A 117 2.05 -15.41 1.38
C LYS A 117 3.27 -15.13 2.27
N ALA A 118 3.23 -15.55 3.54
CA ALA A 118 4.33 -15.33 4.48
C ALA A 118 5.58 -16.09 4.05
N ASP A 119 5.41 -17.34 3.61
CA ASP A 119 6.50 -18.19 3.14
C ASP A 119 7.13 -17.63 1.86
N ALA A 120 6.32 -17.10 0.94
CA ALA A 120 6.80 -16.44 -0.27
C ALA A 120 7.61 -15.17 0.04
N PHE A 121 7.15 -14.33 0.94
CA PHE A 121 7.86 -13.12 1.36
C PHE A 121 9.19 -13.42 2.06
N ASP A 122 9.25 -14.48 2.86
CA ASP A 122 10.50 -14.88 3.52
C ASP A 122 11.53 -15.45 2.52
N ARG A 123 11.07 -16.10 1.46
CA ARG A 123 11.93 -16.71 0.45
C ARG A 123 12.42 -15.75 -0.61
N GLU A 124 11.52 -14.93 -1.17
CA GLU A 124 11.84 -13.89 -2.17
C GLU A 124 11.19 -12.58 -1.72
N PRO A 125 11.94 -11.72 -1.03
CA PRO A 125 11.39 -10.49 -0.47
C PRO A 125 11.15 -9.38 -1.50
N ARG A 126 11.63 -9.51 -2.73
CA ARG A 126 11.35 -8.55 -3.79
C ARG A 126 9.93 -8.71 -4.30
N VAL A 127 9.19 -7.62 -4.32
CA VAL A 127 7.79 -7.59 -4.70
C VAL A 127 7.52 -6.49 -5.71
N ALA A 128 6.48 -6.67 -6.51
CA ALA A 128 5.87 -5.55 -7.23
C ALA A 128 4.60 -5.11 -6.49
N ILE A 129 4.33 -3.81 -6.54
CA ILE A 129 3.13 -3.23 -5.94
C ILE A 129 2.31 -2.51 -6.99
N GLU A 130 1.02 -2.46 -6.75
CA GLU A 130 0.07 -1.66 -7.50
C GLU A 130 -0.95 -1.05 -6.54
N MET A 131 -1.29 0.22 -6.80
CA MET A 131 -2.31 1.00 -6.09
C MET A 131 -3.08 1.80 -7.11
N ASP A 132 -4.42 1.80 -7.03
CA ASP A 132 -5.24 2.58 -7.95
C ASP A 132 -6.41 3.28 -7.26
N VAL A 133 -6.83 4.38 -7.84
CA VAL A 133 -7.99 5.16 -7.45
C VAL A 133 -8.83 5.41 -8.69
N GLN A 134 -10.10 5.06 -8.64
CA GLN A 134 -11.05 5.36 -9.70
C GLN A 134 -11.67 6.74 -9.47
N ASP A 135 -11.44 7.65 -10.42
CA ASP A 135 -11.92 9.04 -10.35
C ASP A 135 -13.28 9.21 -11.06
N GLY A 136 -13.82 8.17 -11.70
CA GLY A 136 -15.15 8.13 -12.27
C GLY A 136 -15.23 7.66 -13.72
N VAL A 137 -16.45 7.71 -14.27
CA VAL A 137 -16.73 7.31 -15.64
C VAL A 137 -16.60 8.50 -16.57
N ILE A 138 -15.87 8.34 -17.65
CA ILE A 138 -15.85 9.27 -18.79
C ILE A 138 -16.92 8.80 -19.77
N ALA A 139 -18.04 9.52 -19.82
CA ALA A 139 -19.14 9.18 -20.72
C ALA A 139 -18.80 9.49 -22.18
N GLY A 140 -19.08 8.55 -23.05
CA GLY A 140 -18.95 8.72 -24.51
C GLY A 140 -20.30 8.76 -25.20
N THR A 141 -20.33 9.16 -26.46
CA THR A 141 -21.53 9.20 -27.29
C THR A 141 -21.96 7.80 -27.81
N TYR A 142 -21.09 6.81 -27.71
CA TYR A 142 -21.34 5.42 -28.08
C TYR A 142 -20.52 4.47 -27.20
N ALA A 143 -20.86 3.21 -27.14
CA ALA A 143 -20.32 2.24 -26.16
C ALA A 143 -18.79 2.19 -26.10
N CYS A 144 -18.09 2.18 -27.25
CA CYS A 144 -16.63 2.13 -27.28
C CYS A 144 -15.93 3.45 -26.91
N ALA A 145 -16.68 4.53 -26.71
CA ALA A 145 -16.16 5.83 -26.30
C ALA A 145 -16.21 6.02 -24.77
N TYR A 146 -16.88 5.12 -24.04
CA TYR A 146 -16.86 5.12 -22.59
C TYR A 146 -15.50 4.70 -22.07
N SER A 147 -15.04 5.34 -21.01
CA SER A 147 -13.79 5.04 -20.33
C SER A 147 -13.91 5.33 -18.85
N TYR A 148 -12.89 4.95 -18.07
CA TYR A 148 -12.74 5.33 -16.67
C TYR A 148 -11.58 6.30 -16.52
N ALA A 149 -11.82 7.37 -15.75
CA ALA A 149 -10.75 8.17 -15.20
C ALA A 149 -10.18 7.42 -13.99
N TYR A 150 -8.87 7.25 -13.94
CA TYR A 150 -8.18 6.62 -12.82
C TYR A 150 -6.77 7.16 -12.69
N ARG A 151 -6.22 7.06 -11.50
CA ARG A 151 -4.82 7.29 -11.21
C ARG A 151 -4.26 6.01 -10.58
N SER A 152 -3.03 5.64 -10.94
CA SER A 152 -2.40 4.46 -10.38
C SER A 152 -0.89 4.62 -10.20
N ILE A 153 -0.36 3.88 -9.26
CA ILE A 153 1.08 3.73 -9.01
C ILE A 153 1.42 2.26 -9.19
N MET A 154 2.47 2.01 -9.95
CA MET A 154 3.12 0.71 -10.01
C MET A 154 4.56 0.89 -9.60
N GLY A 155 5.06 0.01 -8.75
CA GLY A 155 6.42 0.08 -8.25
C GLY A 155 6.96 -1.28 -7.86
N THR A 156 8.22 -1.29 -7.47
CA THR A 156 8.89 -2.46 -6.89
C THR A 156 9.48 -2.08 -5.55
N GLY A 157 9.59 -3.06 -4.67
CA GLY A 157 10.16 -2.86 -3.35
C GLY A 157 10.64 -4.15 -2.74
N THR A 158 11.14 -4.04 -1.52
CA THR A 158 11.56 -5.18 -0.71
C THR A 158 10.72 -5.21 0.55
N ILE A 159 10.09 -6.36 0.82
CA ILE A 159 9.31 -6.57 2.02
C ILE A 159 10.20 -7.11 3.13
N HIS A 160 9.99 -6.64 4.35
CA HIS A 160 10.77 -7.06 5.52
C HIS A 160 9.85 -7.43 6.68
N ARG A 161 10.13 -8.53 7.34
CA ARG A 161 9.44 -8.92 8.56
C ARG A 161 9.93 -8.05 9.72
N ILE A 162 9.03 -7.27 10.30
CA ILE A 162 9.36 -6.37 11.41
C ILE A 162 9.56 -7.15 12.69
N GLN A 163 10.67 -6.87 13.37
CA GLN A 163 11.03 -7.42 14.67
C GLN A 163 10.86 -6.35 15.77
N GLY A 164 10.65 -6.80 17.01
CA GLY A 164 10.50 -5.92 18.17
C GLY A 164 9.08 -5.34 18.34
N THR A 165 8.69 -5.15 19.58
CA THR A 165 7.33 -4.73 19.97
C THR A 165 7.03 -3.31 19.55
N ASP A 166 7.98 -2.39 19.69
CA ASP A 166 7.75 -0.97 19.41
C ASP A 166 7.60 -0.70 17.90
N ALA A 167 8.44 -1.33 17.07
CA ALA A 167 8.32 -1.23 15.62
C ALA A 167 7.01 -1.85 15.11
N LYS A 168 6.58 -2.98 15.69
CA LYS A 168 5.27 -3.58 15.38
C LYS A 168 4.11 -2.68 15.79
N ARG A 169 4.18 -2.07 16.96
CA ARG A 169 3.18 -1.11 17.42
C ARG A 169 3.08 0.09 16.50
N TYR A 170 4.24 0.65 16.12
CA TYR A 170 4.30 1.75 15.15
C TYR A 170 3.60 1.39 13.84
N GLY A 171 4.00 0.30 13.19
CA GLY A 171 3.39 -0.13 11.93
C GLY A 171 1.88 -0.38 12.03
N LEU A 172 1.40 -1.00 13.13
CA LEU A 172 -0.04 -1.18 13.35
C LEU A 172 -0.76 0.16 13.53
N THR A 173 -0.16 1.14 14.22
CA THR A 173 -0.74 2.49 14.35
C THR A 173 -0.88 3.16 12.99
N ARG A 174 0.11 3.02 12.11
CA ARG A 174 0.05 3.58 10.75
C ARG A 174 -1.07 2.94 9.89
N ILE A 175 -1.33 1.64 10.07
CA ILE A 175 -2.41 0.94 9.35
C ILE A 175 -3.80 1.37 9.85
N MET A 176 -3.92 1.83 11.10
CA MET A 176 -5.19 2.19 11.73
C MET A 176 -5.58 3.68 11.55
N GLN A 177 -4.76 4.48 10.94
CA GLN A 177 -5.00 5.89 10.63
C GLN A 177 -5.69 6.07 9.28
#